data_920fa0c59d0130f18d18b7c1113de631
#
_entry.id   920fa0c59d0130f18d18b7c1113de631
#
_cell.length_a   1.000
_cell.length_b   1.000
_cell.length_c   1.000
_cell.angle_alpha   90.00
_cell.angle_beta   90.00
_cell.angle_gamma   90.00
#
_symmetry.space_group_name_H-M   'P 1'
#
loop_
_entity.id
_entity.type
_entity.pdbx_description
1 polymer ?
#
loop_
_entity_poly.entity_id
_entity_poly.type
_entity_poly.pdbx_seq_one_letter_code
_entity_poly.pdbx_strand_id
1 'polypeptide(L)'
;MKQRIVLSVLAVVAIAMTACFGPGPNPEEVEFKQADLLGLWQEQNTEVFVRFTNEADESGEYHYGREWDESEDIFENDLQLYGNGWFKYKLVKTDLTEIHLMDNGGADIPKVYQVLKLTAGELQYKDDYGKTHTLDKVVGL
;
A
#
# COMPACT_ATOMS: atom_id res chain seq x y z
N MET A 1 39.67 -22.26 -18.26
CA MET A 1 38.84 -22.03 -17.09
C MET A 1 38.33 -20.63 -17.00
N LYS A 2 39.18 -19.67 -17.14
CA LYS A 2 38.78 -18.27 -17.10
C LYS A 2 37.85 -17.90 -18.24
N GLN A 3 38.08 -18.48 -19.40
CA GLN A 3 37.24 -18.20 -20.56
C GLN A 3 35.79 -18.61 -20.32
N ARG A 4 35.59 -19.70 -19.62
CA ARG A 4 34.25 -20.18 -19.38
C ARG A 4 33.45 -19.18 -18.54
N ILE A 5 34.09 -18.60 -17.56
CA ILE A 5 33.45 -17.61 -16.71
C ILE A 5 33.08 -16.39 -17.52
N VAL A 6 33.96 -15.95 -18.36
CA VAL A 6 33.70 -14.79 -19.21
C VAL A 6 32.52 -15.05 -20.13
N LEU A 7 32.48 -16.24 -20.73
CA LEU A 7 31.40 -16.58 -21.62
C LEU A 7 30.04 -16.59 -20.87
N SER A 8 30.06 -17.07 -19.65
CA SER A 8 28.82 -17.08 -18.86
C SER A 8 28.31 -15.66 -18.62
N VAL A 9 29.20 -14.77 -18.30
CA VAL A 9 28.83 -13.38 -18.07
C VAL A 9 28.25 -12.77 -19.34
N LEU A 10 28.85 -13.02 -20.46
CA LEU A 10 28.35 -12.50 -21.72
C LEU A 10 26.96 -13.04 -22.05
N ALA A 11 26.75 -14.30 -21.78
CA ALA A 11 25.44 -14.91 -22.02
C ALA A 11 24.35 -14.22 -21.19
N VAL A 12 24.64 -13.96 -19.93
CA VAL A 12 23.69 -13.29 -19.06
C VAL A 12 23.35 -11.89 -19.57
N VAL A 13 24.37 -11.15 -19.98
CA VAL A 13 24.16 -9.82 -20.51
C VAL A 13 23.27 -9.86 -21.76
N ALA A 14 23.54 -10.80 -22.64
CA ALA A 14 22.75 -10.94 -23.85
C ALA A 14 21.27 -11.20 -23.53
N ILE A 15 21.00 -12.06 -22.56
CA ILE A 15 19.63 -12.35 -22.15
C ILE A 15 18.96 -11.08 -21.62
N ALA A 16 19.65 -10.33 -20.79
CA ALA A 16 19.10 -9.10 -20.24
C ALA A 16 18.75 -8.11 -21.34
N MET A 17 19.59 -7.98 -22.34
CA MET A 17 19.32 -7.09 -23.45
C MET A 17 18.13 -7.55 -24.26
N THR A 18 17.99 -8.83 -24.46
CA THR A 18 16.86 -9.38 -25.18
C THR A 18 15.56 -9.05 -24.45
N ALA A 19 15.57 -9.13 -23.14
CA ALA A 19 14.40 -8.79 -22.36
C ALA A 19 14.01 -7.33 -22.53
N CYS A 20 14.96 -6.44 -22.75
CA CYS A 20 14.68 -5.03 -22.95
C CYS A 20 13.98 -4.75 -24.28
N PHE A 21 14.12 -5.62 -25.26
CA PHE A 21 13.49 -5.43 -26.55
C PHE A 21 12.12 -6.08 -26.64
N GLY A 22 11.74 -6.85 -25.65
CA GLY A 22 10.42 -7.44 -25.63
C GLY A 22 9.35 -6.37 -25.45
N PRO A 23 8.09 -6.77 -25.35
CA PRO A 23 6.98 -5.83 -25.13
C PRO A 23 7.17 -5.01 -23.87
N GLY A 24 8.34 -4.99 -23.35
CA GLY A 24 8.67 -4.26 -22.18
C GLY A 24 8.40 -5.06 -20.91
N PRO A 25 9.07 -4.66 -19.83
CA PRO A 25 8.74 -5.24 -18.52
C PRO A 25 7.29 -4.94 -18.25
N ASN A 26 6.58 -5.92 -17.86
CA ASN A 26 5.18 -5.76 -17.55
C ASN A 26 5.05 -5.02 -16.23
N PRO A 27 4.43 -3.83 -16.22
CA PRO A 27 4.20 -3.13 -14.97
C PRO A 27 3.41 -3.97 -13.96
N GLU A 28 2.59 -4.87 -14.46
CA GLU A 28 1.81 -5.76 -13.61
C GLU A 28 2.66 -6.77 -12.88
N GLU A 29 3.94 -6.87 -13.22
CA GLU A 29 4.87 -7.68 -12.45
C GLU A 29 5.22 -7.05 -11.12
N VAL A 30 4.96 -5.76 -10.96
CA VAL A 30 5.18 -5.09 -9.69
C VAL A 30 4.12 -5.58 -8.71
N GLU A 31 4.58 -6.08 -7.59
CA GLU A 31 3.70 -6.63 -6.58
C GLU A 31 4.19 -6.20 -5.21
N PHE A 32 3.35 -5.44 -4.51
CA PHE A 32 3.64 -5.02 -3.15
C PHE A 32 3.00 -5.99 -2.17
N LYS A 33 3.66 -6.17 -1.03
CA LYS A 33 3.18 -7.10 0.00
C LYS A 33 2.32 -6.36 1.01
N GLN A 34 1.16 -6.91 1.31
CA GLN A 34 0.26 -6.32 2.30
C GLN A 34 0.93 -6.20 3.67
N ALA A 35 1.81 -7.15 4.01
CA ALA A 35 2.54 -7.09 5.27
C ALA A 35 3.37 -5.83 5.42
N ASP A 36 3.83 -5.25 4.32
CA ASP A 36 4.63 -4.03 4.36
C ASP A 36 3.79 -2.78 4.63
N LEU A 37 2.47 -2.87 4.54
CA LEU A 37 1.58 -1.78 4.92
C LEU A 37 1.39 -1.67 6.42
N LEU A 38 1.59 -2.77 7.16
CA LEU A 38 1.21 -2.82 8.57
C LEU A 38 1.91 -1.74 9.40
N GLY A 39 1.14 -1.09 10.25
CA GLY A 39 1.64 -0.09 11.17
C GLY A 39 0.98 1.27 10.98
N LEU A 40 1.63 2.28 11.52
CA LEU A 40 1.12 3.64 11.54
C LEU A 40 1.85 4.50 10.51
N TRP A 41 1.08 5.23 9.72
CA TRP A 41 1.59 6.13 8.68
C TRP A 41 1.03 7.52 8.88
N GLN A 42 1.80 8.53 8.48
CA GLN A 42 1.35 9.91 8.50
C GLN A 42 1.51 10.51 7.11
N GLU A 43 0.46 11.13 6.60
CA GLU A 43 0.55 11.83 5.32
C GLU A 43 1.43 13.05 5.46
N GLN A 44 2.37 13.23 4.52
CA GLN A 44 3.35 14.31 4.57
C GLN A 44 2.67 15.68 4.61
N ASN A 45 3.21 16.56 5.44
CA ASN A 45 2.74 17.94 5.59
C ASN A 45 1.30 18.04 6.11
N THR A 46 0.82 17.01 6.76
CA THR A 46 -0.52 17.00 7.36
C THR A 46 -0.47 16.34 8.73
N GLU A 47 -1.61 16.38 9.43
CA GLU A 47 -1.80 15.63 10.66
C GLU A 47 -2.79 14.48 10.44
N VAL A 48 -2.86 13.98 9.22
CA VAL A 48 -3.66 12.81 8.87
C VAL A 48 -2.84 11.56 9.08
N PHE A 49 -3.38 10.65 9.86
CA PHE A 49 -2.75 9.37 10.19
C PHE A 49 -3.58 8.20 9.66
N VAL A 50 -2.89 7.17 9.25
CA VAL A 50 -3.52 5.93 8.78
C VAL A 50 -2.83 4.76 9.46
N ARG A 51 -3.60 3.89 10.08
CA ARG A 51 -3.07 2.65 10.66
C ARG A 51 -3.64 1.46 9.90
N PHE A 52 -2.74 0.62 9.41
CA PHE A 52 -3.12 -0.66 8.81
C PHE A 52 -2.83 -1.75 9.82
N THR A 53 -3.86 -2.51 10.19
CA THR A 53 -3.72 -3.62 11.13
C THR A 53 -3.74 -4.95 10.40
N ASN A 54 -3.29 -5.99 11.08
CA ASN A 54 -3.34 -7.35 10.55
C ASN A 54 -4.56 -8.12 11.05
N GLU A 55 -5.56 -7.41 11.54
CA GLU A 55 -6.78 -8.02 12.03
C GLU A 55 -7.72 -8.27 10.86
N ALA A 56 -8.01 -9.54 10.58
CA ALA A 56 -8.87 -9.92 9.47
C ALA A 56 -10.34 -9.70 9.82
N ASP A 57 -11.14 -9.39 8.81
CA ASP A 57 -12.58 -9.33 8.97
C ASP A 57 -13.17 -10.75 8.92
N GLU A 58 -14.49 -10.84 8.98
CA GLU A 58 -15.20 -12.13 9.01
C GLU A 58 -14.92 -12.98 7.78
N SER A 59 -14.73 -12.35 6.63
CA SER A 59 -14.46 -13.07 5.38
C SER A 59 -13.03 -13.60 5.30
N GLY A 60 -12.11 -13.01 6.06
CA GLY A 60 -10.69 -13.30 5.95
C GLY A 60 -10.04 -12.64 4.75
N GLU A 61 -10.81 -11.99 3.88
CA GLU A 61 -10.27 -11.35 2.68
C GLU A 61 -9.74 -9.95 2.95
N TYR A 62 -10.40 -9.22 3.84
CA TYR A 62 -10.01 -7.86 4.19
C TYR A 62 -9.47 -7.79 5.61
N HIS A 63 -8.67 -6.75 5.86
CA HIS A 63 -8.17 -6.43 7.20
C HIS A 63 -8.61 -5.04 7.58
N TYR A 64 -8.62 -4.75 8.87
CA TYR A 64 -9.09 -3.46 9.36
C TYR A 64 -7.99 -2.41 9.37
N GLY A 65 -8.39 -1.18 9.10
CA GLY A 65 -7.55 0.00 9.24
C GLY A 65 -8.33 1.14 9.84
N ARG A 66 -7.62 2.20 10.18
CA ARG A 66 -8.19 3.42 10.77
C ARG A 66 -7.50 4.63 10.19
N GLU A 67 -8.28 5.69 9.98
CA GLU A 67 -7.76 6.95 9.48
C GLU A 67 -8.37 8.08 10.31
N TRP A 68 -7.55 9.06 10.70
CA TRP A 68 -8.03 10.20 11.48
C TRP A 68 -7.17 11.41 11.21
N ASP A 69 -7.70 12.59 11.57
CA ASP A 69 -7.03 13.86 11.36
C ASP A 69 -6.93 14.58 12.71
N GLU A 70 -5.70 14.68 13.23
CA GLU A 70 -5.48 15.30 14.54
C GLU A 70 -5.60 16.81 14.48
N SER A 71 -5.57 17.42 13.29
CA SER A 71 -5.84 18.85 13.18
C SER A 71 -7.31 19.19 13.46
N GLU A 72 -8.18 18.19 13.41
CA GLU A 72 -9.60 18.34 13.72
C GLU A 72 -9.91 17.84 15.14
N ASP A 73 -8.89 17.67 15.98
CA ASP A 73 -9.03 17.13 17.34
C ASP A 73 -9.65 15.72 17.36
N ILE A 74 -9.38 14.95 16.33
CA ILE A 74 -9.80 13.56 16.26
C ILE A 74 -8.56 12.69 16.38
N PHE A 75 -8.56 11.79 17.35
CA PHE A 75 -7.42 10.92 17.63
C PHE A 75 -7.82 9.45 17.46
N GLU A 76 -6.82 8.59 17.31
CA GLU A 76 -7.07 7.17 17.07
C GLU A 76 -8.00 6.55 18.11
N ASN A 77 -7.82 6.92 19.37
CA ASN A 77 -8.62 6.35 20.47
C ASN A 77 -10.06 6.85 20.50
N ASP A 78 -10.35 7.91 19.76
CA ASP A 78 -11.71 8.45 19.69
C ASP A 78 -12.56 7.75 18.64
N LEU A 79 -11.93 6.95 17.78
CA LEU A 79 -12.62 6.25 16.71
C LEU A 79 -13.42 5.08 17.28
N GLN A 80 -14.69 5.04 16.95
CA GLN A 80 -15.56 3.95 17.35
C GLN A 80 -15.61 2.89 16.26
N LEU A 81 -15.75 1.64 16.67
CA LEU A 81 -15.88 0.55 15.73
C LEU A 81 -17.09 0.79 14.83
N TYR A 82 -16.92 0.61 13.54
CA TYR A 82 -17.92 0.88 12.52
C TYR A 82 -18.34 2.35 12.45
N GLY A 83 -17.49 3.25 12.97
CA GLY A 83 -17.73 4.67 12.84
C GLY A 83 -16.70 5.34 11.96
N ASN A 84 -16.68 6.67 12.02
CA ASN A 84 -15.75 7.50 11.25
C ASN A 84 -14.31 7.01 11.41
N GLY A 85 -13.62 6.92 10.29
CA GLY A 85 -12.21 6.59 10.29
C GLY A 85 -11.87 5.12 10.14
N TRP A 86 -12.81 4.24 10.41
CA TRP A 86 -12.58 2.81 10.22
C TRP A 86 -12.81 2.39 8.78
N PHE A 87 -11.96 1.50 8.28
CA PHE A 87 -12.12 0.92 6.95
C PHE A 87 -11.62 -0.52 6.94
N LYS A 88 -11.98 -1.23 5.89
CA LYS A 88 -11.41 -2.53 5.56
C LYS A 88 -10.54 -2.36 4.33
N TYR A 89 -9.44 -3.09 4.25
CA TYR A 89 -8.54 -2.97 3.12
C TYR A 89 -8.00 -4.33 2.69
N LYS A 90 -7.57 -4.38 1.44
CA LYS A 90 -6.75 -5.47 0.92
C LYS A 90 -5.81 -4.90 -0.13
N LEU A 91 -4.64 -5.50 -0.25
CA LEU A 91 -3.66 -5.11 -1.26
C LEU A 91 -3.40 -6.31 -2.16
N VAL A 92 -3.72 -6.16 -3.44
CA VAL A 92 -3.47 -7.19 -4.45
C VAL A 92 -2.61 -6.55 -5.53
N LYS A 93 -1.38 -7.01 -5.66
CA LYS A 93 -0.39 -6.41 -6.57
C LYS A 93 -0.18 -4.94 -6.23
N THR A 94 -0.66 -4.03 -7.09
CA THR A 94 -0.56 -2.59 -6.84
C THR A 94 -1.88 -1.98 -6.41
N ASP A 95 -2.96 -2.76 -6.37
CA ASP A 95 -4.29 -2.27 -6.08
C ASP A 95 -4.58 -2.35 -4.58
N LEU A 96 -4.69 -1.19 -3.96
CA LEU A 96 -5.11 -1.08 -2.57
C LEU A 96 -6.61 -0.75 -2.56
N THR A 97 -7.41 -1.72 -2.20
CA THR A 97 -8.86 -1.53 -2.10
C THR A 97 -9.22 -1.18 -0.67
N GLU A 98 -10.01 -0.12 -0.49
CA GLU A 98 -10.49 0.32 0.81
C GLU A 98 -12.01 0.45 0.79
N ILE A 99 -12.64 -0.05 1.85
CA ILE A 99 -14.08 0.08 2.06
C ILE A 99 -14.28 0.74 3.42
N HIS A 100 -14.73 1.99 3.42
CA HIS A 100 -14.93 2.74 4.65
C HIS A 100 -16.21 2.29 5.34
N LEU A 101 -16.17 2.20 6.65
CA LEU A 101 -17.29 1.72 7.45
C LEU A 101 -18.11 2.89 7.97
N MET A 102 -19.41 2.70 8.01
CA MET A 102 -20.37 3.74 8.45
C MET A 102 -20.81 3.48 9.88
N ASP A 103 -21.30 4.54 10.53
CA ASP A 103 -21.76 4.49 11.91
C ASP A 103 -22.84 3.44 12.15
N ASN A 104 -23.65 3.18 11.12
CA ASN A 104 -24.74 2.21 11.22
C ASN A 104 -24.31 0.76 10.97
N GLY A 105 -23.00 0.54 10.83
CA GLY A 105 -22.46 -0.79 10.54
C GLY A 105 -22.45 -1.14 9.06
N GLY A 106 -22.95 -0.26 8.19
CA GLY A 106 -22.87 -0.45 6.75
C GLY A 106 -21.49 -0.17 6.21
N ALA A 107 -21.31 -0.46 4.93
CA ALA A 107 -20.05 -0.21 4.25
C ALA A 107 -20.26 0.70 3.05
N ASP A 108 -19.27 1.54 2.80
CA ASP A 108 -19.27 2.42 1.64
C ASP A 108 -18.87 1.64 0.39
N ILE A 109 -18.91 2.32 -0.76
CA ILE A 109 -18.49 1.75 -2.03
C ILE A 109 -16.97 1.53 -1.98
N PRO A 110 -16.49 0.37 -2.42
CA PRO A 110 -15.05 0.13 -2.47
C PRO A 110 -14.34 1.15 -3.35
N LYS A 111 -13.20 1.63 -2.88
CA LYS A 111 -12.32 2.52 -3.64
C LYS A 111 -11.01 1.81 -3.87
N VAL A 112 -10.48 1.92 -5.08
CA VAL A 112 -9.21 1.29 -5.42
C VAL A 112 -8.17 2.37 -5.65
N TYR A 113 -7.12 2.32 -4.86
CA TYR A 113 -5.98 3.22 -4.98
C TYR A 113 -4.82 2.47 -5.61
N GLN A 114 -4.01 3.18 -6.40
CA GLN A 114 -2.83 2.59 -7.02
C GLN A 114 -1.61 2.87 -6.17
N VAL A 115 -1.02 1.83 -5.61
CA VAL A 115 0.21 1.98 -4.84
C VAL A 115 1.36 2.17 -5.83
N LEU A 116 2.10 3.25 -5.65
CA LEU A 116 3.22 3.61 -6.51
C LEU A 116 4.54 3.23 -5.85
N LYS A 117 4.59 3.24 -4.53
CA LYS A 117 5.80 2.97 -3.77
C LYS A 117 5.43 2.44 -2.39
N LEU A 118 6.12 1.42 -1.96
CA LEU A 118 5.94 0.88 -0.61
C LEU A 118 7.28 0.35 -0.12
N THR A 119 7.85 1.06 0.83
CA THR A 119 9.10 0.69 1.48
C THR A 119 8.88 0.65 2.99
N ALA A 120 9.91 0.31 3.74
CA ALA A 120 9.80 0.31 5.20
C ALA A 120 9.46 1.69 5.77
N GLY A 121 9.80 2.75 5.05
CA GLY A 121 9.63 4.11 5.55
C GLY A 121 8.66 4.98 4.78
N GLU A 122 8.24 4.57 3.59
CA GLU A 122 7.44 5.44 2.74
C GLU A 122 6.39 4.66 1.97
N LEU A 123 5.18 5.21 1.95
CA LEU A 123 4.06 4.71 1.16
C LEU A 123 3.60 5.83 0.24
N GLN A 124 3.44 5.52 -1.04
CA GLN A 124 2.91 6.48 -1.99
C GLN A 124 1.82 5.81 -2.81
N TYR A 125 0.68 6.45 -2.91
CA TYR A 125 -0.41 5.92 -3.71
C TYR A 125 -1.18 7.06 -4.41
N LYS A 126 -1.86 6.68 -5.47
CA LYS A 126 -2.71 7.60 -6.23
C LYS A 126 -4.16 7.25 -5.94
N ASP A 127 -4.95 8.26 -5.60
CA ASP A 127 -6.36 8.06 -5.34
C ASP A 127 -7.19 8.03 -6.63
N ASP A 128 -8.51 7.84 -6.51
CA ASP A 128 -9.40 7.73 -7.65
C ASP A 128 -9.61 9.06 -8.38
N TYR A 129 -9.15 10.17 -7.80
CA TYR A 129 -9.14 11.47 -8.47
C TYR A 129 -7.80 11.76 -9.16
N GLY A 130 -6.85 10.83 -9.08
CA GLY A 130 -5.54 11.01 -9.68
C GLY A 130 -4.54 11.76 -8.82
N LYS A 131 -4.91 12.08 -7.57
CA LYS A 131 -4.01 12.77 -6.65
C LYS A 131 -3.06 11.75 -6.01
N THR A 132 -1.79 12.10 -5.94
CA THR A 132 -0.77 11.28 -5.29
C THR A 132 -0.65 11.68 -3.82
N HIS A 133 -0.70 10.68 -2.96
CA HIS A 133 -0.51 10.83 -1.51
C HIS A 133 0.80 10.17 -1.12
N THR A 134 1.58 10.86 -0.32
CA THR A 134 2.84 10.33 0.21
C THR A 134 2.78 10.32 1.73
N LEU A 135 3.03 9.15 2.30
CA LEU A 135 2.95 8.94 3.73
C LEU A 135 4.28 8.41 4.25
N ASP A 136 4.66 8.87 5.42
CA ASP A 136 5.87 8.41 6.11
C ASP A 136 5.48 7.46 7.22
N LYS A 137 6.29 6.41 7.40
CA LYS A 137 6.10 5.47 8.49
C LYS A 137 6.38 6.15 9.81
N VAL A 138 5.45 6.05 10.74
CA VAL A 138 5.66 6.56 12.09
C VAL A 138 6.34 5.46 12.91
N VAL A 139 7.51 5.78 13.45
CA VAL A 139 8.31 4.84 14.23
C VAL A 139 8.57 5.40 15.61
N GLY A 140 8.93 4.51 16.54
CA GLY A 140 9.30 4.94 17.87
C GLY A 140 8.15 5.15 18.83
N LEU A 141 7.00 4.60 18.53
CA LEU A 141 5.84 4.67 19.43
C LEU A 141 5.74 3.45 20.32
#